data_6513ee6449f508d2e521de5399ba12d0
#
_entry.id   6513ee6449f508d2e521de5399ba12d0
#
_cell.length_a   1.000
_cell.length_b   1.000
_cell.length_c   1.000
_cell.angle_alpha   90.00
_cell.angle_beta   90.00
_cell.angle_gamma   90.00
#
_symmetry.space_group_name_H-M   'P 1'
#
loop_
_entity.id
_entity.type
_entity.pdbx_description
1 polymer ?
#
loop_
_entity_poly.entity_id
_entity_poly.type
_entity_poly.pdbx_seq_one_letter_code
_entity_poly.pdbx_strand_id
1 'polypeptide(L)'
;MADEELVLDTTYLLPVFGISVGLEGFSELFPRLLARYTVLYNPVSLVEAKWIVLKLAKKEPHKRDRLLERFRTGLEVLLRDERLRQTELTNLGIERVADLLLIRASVADYFDRLIYATATSRGSVLLTEDEELARVAQRGDLPAPRKVIRWNDVVGEIRRV
;
A
#
# COMPACT_ATOMS: atom_id res chain seq x y z
N MET A 1 21.38 13.16 0.52
CA MET A 1 21.05 11.78 0.09
C MET A 1 19.57 11.74 -0.26
N ALA A 2 19.23 11.11 -1.34
CA ALA A 2 17.82 10.85 -1.64
C ALA A 2 17.26 9.91 -0.57
N ASP A 3 16.11 10.26 -0.01
CA ASP A 3 15.42 9.37 0.91
C ASP A 3 15.05 8.08 0.20
N GLU A 4 15.11 6.97 0.91
CA GLU A 4 14.73 5.67 0.37
C GLU A 4 13.23 5.68 0.01
N GLU A 5 12.88 5.25 -1.19
CA GLU A 5 11.50 5.14 -1.63
C GLU A 5 10.81 3.93 -0.99
N LEU A 6 9.60 4.15 -0.52
CA LEU A 6 8.76 3.12 0.10
C LEU A 6 7.36 3.18 -0.52
N VAL A 7 6.95 2.06 -1.14
CA VAL A 7 5.61 1.90 -1.69
C VAL A 7 4.71 1.26 -0.64
N LEU A 8 3.56 1.89 -0.39
CA LEU A 8 2.56 1.38 0.54
C LEU A 8 1.59 0.43 -0.15
N ASP A 9 1.30 -0.68 0.51
CA ASP A 9 0.09 -1.45 0.23
C ASP A 9 -1.16 -0.71 0.73
N THR A 10 -2.31 -1.05 0.21
CA THR A 10 -3.60 -0.37 0.46
C THR A 10 -3.97 -0.28 1.94
N THR A 11 -3.63 -1.30 2.73
CA THR A 11 -3.89 -1.36 4.18
C THR A 11 -3.46 -0.08 4.90
N TYR A 12 -2.33 0.49 4.53
CA TYR A 12 -1.76 1.68 5.21
C TYR A 12 -2.42 3.00 4.81
N LEU A 13 -3.26 2.99 3.79
CA LEU A 13 -4.09 4.13 3.39
C LEU A 13 -5.48 4.10 4.02
N LEU A 14 -5.95 2.94 4.46
CA LEU A 14 -7.31 2.77 5.00
C LEU A 14 -7.63 3.68 6.19
N PRO A 15 -6.70 3.95 7.13
CA PRO A 15 -6.97 4.88 8.23
C PRO A 15 -7.27 6.31 7.75
N VAL A 16 -6.71 6.75 6.65
CA VAL A 16 -7.00 8.07 6.04
C VAL A 16 -8.46 8.17 5.66
N PHE A 17 -9.06 7.05 5.24
CA PHE A 17 -10.48 6.96 4.87
C PHE A 17 -11.41 6.61 6.05
N GLY A 18 -10.87 6.61 7.28
CA GLY A 18 -11.64 6.35 8.50
C GLY A 18 -11.85 4.86 8.80
N ILE A 19 -11.07 3.97 8.17
CA ILE A 19 -11.14 2.53 8.39
C ILE A 19 -10.01 2.09 9.31
N SER A 20 -10.35 1.48 10.45
CA SER A 20 -9.36 0.94 11.39
C SER A 20 -8.70 -0.32 10.84
N VAL A 21 -7.39 -0.43 10.97
CA VAL A 21 -6.59 -1.56 10.46
C VAL A 21 -5.91 -2.39 11.55
N GLY A 22 -6.05 -2.02 12.82
CA GLY A 22 -5.49 -2.77 13.95
C GLY A 22 -3.94 -2.83 13.99
N LEU A 23 -3.26 -1.88 13.35
CA LEU A 23 -1.79 -1.78 13.40
C LEU A 23 -1.35 -1.00 14.63
N GLU A 24 -0.45 -1.59 15.42
CA GLU A 24 0.03 -1.02 16.68
C GLU A 24 0.67 0.36 16.48
N GLY A 25 0.17 1.36 17.21
CA GLY A 25 0.75 2.71 17.23
C GLY A 25 0.72 3.43 15.88
N PHE A 26 -0.15 3.02 14.94
CA PHE A 26 -0.18 3.57 13.59
C PHE A 26 -0.30 5.09 13.55
N SER A 27 -1.24 5.67 14.29
CA SER A 27 -1.48 7.12 14.31
C SER A 27 -0.26 7.92 14.77
N GLU A 28 0.54 7.35 15.68
CA GLU A 28 1.76 8.00 16.21
C GLU A 28 2.96 7.78 15.27
N LEU A 29 3.09 6.57 14.73
CA LEU A 29 4.30 6.16 14.01
C LEU A 29 4.25 6.47 12.52
N PHE A 30 3.06 6.52 11.92
CA PHE A 30 2.92 6.79 10.50
C PHE A 30 3.49 8.16 10.07
N PRO A 31 3.28 9.27 10.82
CA PRO A 31 3.95 10.53 10.52
C PRO A 31 5.48 10.45 10.56
N ARG A 32 6.03 9.61 11.44
CA ARG A 32 7.48 9.38 11.50
C ARG A 32 7.99 8.60 10.28
N LEU A 33 7.18 7.65 9.79
CA LEU A 33 7.47 6.95 8.55
C LEU A 33 7.55 7.94 7.37
N LEU A 34 6.58 8.85 7.28
CA LEU A 34 6.54 9.89 6.24
C LEU A 34 7.73 10.85 6.30
N ALA A 35 8.31 11.06 7.48
CA ALA A 35 9.50 11.88 7.65
C ALA A 35 10.81 11.15 7.27
N ARG A 36 10.80 9.82 7.25
CA ARG A 36 12.00 8.99 7.03
C ARG A 36 12.15 8.50 5.59
N TYR A 37 11.04 8.28 4.89
CA TYR A 37 11.01 7.74 3.54
C TYR A 37 10.34 8.70 2.58
N THR A 38 10.71 8.61 1.30
CA THR A 38 9.84 9.11 0.22
C THR A 38 8.72 8.09 0.03
N VAL A 39 7.54 8.40 0.57
CA VAL A 39 6.41 7.45 0.62
C VAL A 39 5.54 7.60 -0.61
N LEU A 40 5.30 6.47 -1.27
CA LEU A 40 4.57 6.36 -2.53
C LEU A 40 3.38 5.40 -2.38
N TYR A 41 2.36 5.61 -3.18
CA TYR A 41 1.27 4.65 -3.35
C TYR A 41 0.83 4.58 -4.82
N ASN A 42 0.44 3.40 -5.26
CA ASN A 42 -0.16 3.22 -6.58
C ASN A 42 -1.63 3.66 -6.53
N PRO A 43 -2.14 4.41 -7.53
CA PRO A 43 -3.54 4.84 -7.56
C PRO A 43 -4.56 3.69 -7.54
N VAL A 44 -4.17 2.46 -7.87
CA VAL A 44 -5.03 1.28 -7.70
C VAL A 44 -5.49 1.10 -6.24
N SER A 45 -4.67 1.52 -5.27
CA SER A 45 -5.03 1.49 -3.86
C SER A 45 -6.24 2.37 -3.53
N LEU A 46 -6.47 3.44 -4.28
CA LEU A 46 -7.67 4.27 -4.13
C LEU A 46 -8.93 3.52 -4.57
N VAL A 47 -8.82 2.75 -5.64
CA VAL A 47 -9.92 1.90 -6.14
C VAL A 47 -10.23 0.79 -5.14
N GLU A 48 -9.21 0.11 -4.67
CA GLU A 48 -9.34 -0.96 -3.67
C GLU A 48 -9.93 -0.45 -2.36
N ALA A 49 -9.45 0.70 -1.86
CA ALA A 49 -10.00 1.33 -0.66
C ALA A 49 -11.49 1.68 -0.83
N LYS A 50 -11.88 2.22 -1.99
CA LYS A 50 -13.29 2.47 -2.31
C LYS A 50 -14.12 1.20 -2.30
N TRP A 51 -13.60 0.11 -2.84
CA TRP A 51 -14.27 -1.19 -2.82
C TRP A 51 -14.49 -1.70 -1.39
N ILE A 52 -13.51 -1.54 -0.53
CA ILE A 52 -13.62 -1.90 0.89
C ILE A 52 -14.73 -1.07 1.56
N VAL A 53 -14.76 0.25 1.31
CA VAL A 53 -15.82 1.14 1.82
C VAL A 53 -17.20 0.69 1.34
N LEU A 54 -17.33 0.34 0.05
CA LEU A 54 -18.61 -0.13 -0.51
C LEU A 54 -19.06 -1.46 0.09
N LYS A 55 -18.14 -2.38 0.36
CA LYS A 55 -18.45 -3.65 1.05
C LYS A 55 -18.94 -3.40 2.48
N LEU A 56 -18.30 -2.49 3.20
CA LEU A 56 -18.73 -2.09 4.56
C LEU A 56 -20.09 -1.42 4.53
N ALA A 57 -20.33 -0.51 3.58
CA ALA A 57 -21.61 0.16 3.40
C ALA A 57 -22.76 -0.82 3.09
N LYS A 58 -22.46 -1.90 2.36
CA LYS A 58 -23.43 -2.96 2.08
C LYS A 58 -23.78 -3.79 3.33
N LYS A 59 -22.79 -4.03 4.19
CA LYS A 59 -23.00 -4.77 5.46
C LYS A 59 -23.74 -3.93 6.49
N GLU A 60 -23.52 -2.63 6.51
CA GLU A 60 -24.08 -1.68 7.47
C GLU A 60 -24.77 -0.53 6.74
N PRO A 61 -25.98 -0.75 6.11
CA PRO A 61 -26.64 0.24 5.27
C PRO A 61 -26.92 1.57 5.97
N HIS A 62 -27.14 1.53 7.29
CA HIS A 62 -27.39 2.74 8.11
C HIS A 62 -26.14 3.64 8.24
N LYS A 63 -24.97 3.13 7.98
CA LYS A 63 -23.70 3.87 8.00
C LYS A 63 -23.20 4.28 6.60
N ARG A 64 -23.91 3.90 5.55
CA ARG A 64 -23.49 4.06 4.16
C ARG A 64 -23.06 5.50 3.84
N ASP A 65 -23.93 6.46 4.10
CA ASP A 65 -23.67 7.85 3.73
C ASP A 65 -22.45 8.41 4.48
N ARG A 66 -22.30 8.07 5.76
CA ARG A 66 -21.16 8.45 6.58
C ARG A 66 -19.85 7.81 6.08
N LEU A 67 -19.89 6.55 5.70
CA LEU A 67 -18.71 5.85 5.15
C LEU A 67 -18.25 6.48 3.83
N LEU A 68 -19.18 6.81 2.96
CA LEU A 68 -18.90 7.47 1.68
C LEU A 68 -18.37 8.89 1.87
N GLU A 69 -18.92 9.64 2.81
CA GLU A 69 -18.43 10.98 3.16
C GLU A 69 -17.01 10.92 3.72
N ARG A 70 -16.71 10.01 4.63
CA ARG A 70 -15.36 9.81 5.18
C ARG A 70 -14.35 9.47 4.10
N PHE A 71 -14.75 8.64 3.12
CA PHE A 71 -13.89 8.33 2.00
C PHE A 71 -13.55 9.59 1.19
N ARG A 72 -14.54 10.40 0.85
CA ARG A 72 -14.30 11.65 0.10
C ARG A 72 -13.40 12.62 0.86
N THR A 73 -13.65 12.79 2.14
CA THR A 73 -12.84 13.66 3.01
C THR A 73 -11.40 13.14 3.09
N GLY A 74 -11.21 11.85 3.29
CA GLY A 74 -9.90 11.22 3.33
C GLY A 74 -9.16 11.32 2.00
N LEU A 75 -9.87 11.16 0.88
CA LEU A 75 -9.30 11.32 -0.46
C LEU A 75 -8.79 12.75 -0.68
N GLU A 76 -9.55 13.75 -0.27
CA GLU A 76 -9.12 15.14 -0.37
C GLU A 76 -7.85 15.41 0.45
N VAL A 77 -7.78 14.90 1.67
CA VAL A 77 -6.59 15.00 2.52
C VAL A 77 -5.39 14.30 1.87
N LEU A 78 -5.57 13.08 1.39
CA LEU A 78 -4.52 12.29 0.76
C LEU A 78 -3.95 12.98 -0.49
N LEU A 79 -4.81 13.48 -1.36
CA LEU A 79 -4.39 14.13 -2.60
C LEU A 79 -3.67 15.47 -2.39
N ARG A 80 -3.88 16.12 -1.24
CA ARG A 80 -3.20 17.36 -0.86
C ARG A 80 -1.92 17.14 -0.05
N ASP A 81 -1.70 15.95 0.47
CA ASP A 81 -0.52 15.66 1.30
C ASP A 81 0.71 15.39 0.42
N GLU A 82 1.59 16.37 0.33
CA GLU A 82 2.82 16.29 -0.47
C GLU A 82 3.83 15.23 0.04
N ARG A 83 3.64 14.74 1.28
CA ARG A 83 4.48 13.68 1.86
C ARG A 83 4.12 12.30 1.31
N LEU A 84 2.92 12.17 0.72
CA LEU A 84 2.42 10.95 0.07
C LEU A 84 2.30 11.20 -1.42
N ARG A 85 3.11 10.54 -2.21
CA ARG A 85 3.15 10.74 -3.66
C ARG A 85 2.49 9.58 -4.38
N GLN A 86 1.69 9.92 -5.37
CA GLN A 86 1.06 8.94 -6.23
C GLN A 86 2.02 8.51 -7.34
N THR A 87 2.11 7.20 -7.58
CA THR A 87 2.84 6.66 -8.73
C THR A 87 1.95 6.65 -9.98
N GLU A 88 2.49 6.26 -11.12
CA GLU A 88 1.64 5.85 -12.24
C GLU A 88 0.86 4.58 -11.90
N LEU A 89 -0.30 4.40 -12.52
CA LEU A 89 -1.13 3.21 -12.31
C LEU A 89 -0.45 1.96 -12.83
N THR A 90 0.04 2.03 -14.07
CA THR A 90 0.70 0.93 -14.76
C THR A 90 1.53 1.43 -15.94
N ASN A 91 2.40 0.58 -16.43
CA ASN A 91 3.16 0.72 -17.66
C ASN A 91 3.62 -0.68 -18.12
N LEU A 92 4.27 -0.78 -19.27
CA LEU A 92 4.71 -2.07 -19.81
C LEU A 92 5.63 -2.84 -18.85
N GLY A 93 6.52 -2.17 -18.12
CA GLY A 93 7.42 -2.80 -17.17
C GLY A 93 6.67 -3.36 -15.97
N ILE A 94 5.74 -2.60 -15.42
CA ILE A 94 4.86 -3.00 -14.32
C ILE A 94 4.00 -4.21 -14.74
N GLU A 95 3.38 -4.16 -15.92
CA GLU A 95 2.54 -5.26 -16.41
C GLU A 95 3.34 -6.54 -16.62
N ARG A 96 4.56 -6.46 -17.14
CA ARG A 96 5.43 -7.65 -17.29
C ARG A 96 5.72 -8.32 -15.95
N VAL A 97 6.02 -7.57 -14.93
CA VAL A 97 6.23 -8.12 -13.57
C VAL A 97 4.94 -8.68 -13.01
N ALA A 98 3.84 -7.95 -13.13
CA ALA A 98 2.52 -8.40 -12.66
C ALA A 98 2.09 -9.72 -13.34
N ASP A 99 2.32 -9.85 -14.63
CA ASP A 99 2.01 -11.08 -15.38
C ASP A 99 2.89 -12.27 -14.94
N LEU A 100 4.17 -12.03 -14.68
CA LEU A 100 5.06 -13.07 -14.14
C LEU A 100 4.60 -13.59 -12.78
N LEU A 101 4.09 -12.71 -11.91
CA LEU A 101 3.52 -13.10 -10.61
C LEU A 101 2.29 -14.00 -10.79
N LEU A 102 1.45 -13.73 -11.77
CA LEU A 102 0.31 -14.60 -12.08
C LEU A 102 0.77 -15.94 -12.64
N ILE A 103 1.62 -15.92 -13.65
CA ILE A 103 2.01 -17.11 -14.41
C ILE A 103 2.88 -18.06 -13.58
N ARG A 104 3.83 -17.52 -12.82
CA ARG A 104 4.84 -18.33 -12.11
C ARG A 104 4.57 -18.53 -10.62
N ALA A 105 3.81 -17.64 -10.00
CA ALA A 105 3.54 -17.67 -8.57
C ALA A 105 2.05 -17.77 -8.23
N SER A 106 1.17 -17.76 -9.23
CA SER A 106 -0.29 -17.87 -9.07
C SER A 106 -0.90 -16.79 -8.14
N VAL A 107 -0.28 -15.63 -8.07
CA VAL A 107 -0.84 -14.48 -7.35
C VAL A 107 -2.07 -13.99 -8.12
N ALA A 108 -3.26 -14.29 -7.60
CA ALA A 108 -4.52 -14.08 -8.33
C ALA A 108 -4.96 -12.60 -8.33
N ASP A 109 -4.76 -11.89 -7.22
CA ASP A 109 -5.22 -10.51 -7.07
C ASP A 109 -4.40 -9.55 -7.91
N TYR A 110 -5.06 -8.93 -8.89
CA TYR A 110 -4.41 -7.98 -9.79
C TYR A 110 -3.99 -6.68 -9.08
N PHE A 111 -4.73 -6.24 -8.07
CA PHE A 111 -4.35 -5.06 -7.29
C PHE A 111 -3.05 -5.29 -6.55
N ASP A 112 -2.92 -6.43 -5.89
CA ASP A 112 -1.67 -6.82 -5.21
C ASP A 112 -0.51 -6.94 -6.19
N ARG A 113 -0.74 -7.51 -7.37
CA ARG A 113 0.28 -7.63 -8.41
C ARG A 113 0.75 -6.27 -8.93
N LEU A 114 -0.16 -5.31 -9.12
CA LEU A 114 0.20 -3.95 -9.53
C LEU A 114 1.03 -3.23 -8.47
N ILE A 115 0.66 -3.35 -7.21
CA ILE A 115 1.39 -2.70 -6.10
C ILE A 115 2.80 -3.29 -5.97
N TYR A 116 2.91 -4.62 -5.97
CA TYR A 116 4.19 -5.32 -5.95
C TYR A 116 5.08 -4.94 -7.14
N ALA A 117 4.52 -4.99 -8.34
CA ALA A 117 5.22 -4.66 -9.57
C ALA A 117 5.68 -3.19 -9.61
N THR A 118 4.90 -2.29 -9.05
CA THR A 118 5.29 -0.87 -8.90
C THR A 118 6.53 -0.75 -8.03
N ALA A 119 6.55 -1.37 -6.86
CA ALA A 119 7.71 -1.37 -5.98
C ALA A 119 8.93 -2.02 -6.64
N THR A 120 8.73 -3.13 -7.35
CA THR A 120 9.78 -3.83 -8.09
C THR A 120 10.40 -2.96 -9.18
N SER A 121 9.58 -2.35 -10.02
CA SER A 121 10.03 -1.50 -11.14
C SER A 121 10.79 -0.27 -10.69
N ARG A 122 10.47 0.24 -9.51
CA ARG A 122 11.15 1.40 -8.91
C ARG A 122 12.39 1.03 -8.10
N GLY A 123 12.63 -0.25 -7.84
CA GLY A 123 13.67 -0.67 -6.89
C GLY A 123 13.42 -0.17 -5.47
N SER A 124 12.16 -0.02 -5.09
CA SER A 124 11.71 0.55 -3.82
C SER A 124 11.50 -0.53 -2.76
N VAL A 125 11.40 -0.10 -1.52
CA VAL A 125 10.88 -0.94 -0.42
C VAL A 125 9.37 -1.08 -0.60
N LEU A 126 8.83 -2.28 -0.38
CA LEU A 126 7.38 -2.53 -0.29
C LEU A 126 7.00 -2.72 1.17
N LEU A 127 6.06 -1.92 1.65
CA LEU A 127 5.43 -2.09 2.96
C LEU A 127 4.08 -2.80 2.78
N THR A 128 3.99 -4.04 3.27
CA THR A 128 2.78 -4.87 3.15
C THR A 128 2.67 -5.85 4.32
N GLU A 129 1.44 -6.16 4.71
CA GLU A 129 1.13 -7.24 5.65
C GLU A 129 0.85 -8.58 4.92
N ASP A 130 0.84 -8.59 3.59
CA ASP A 130 0.51 -9.77 2.78
C ASP A 130 1.65 -10.79 2.81
N GLU A 131 1.39 -11.94 3.40
CA GLU A 131 2.38 -13.03 3.52
C GLU A 131 2.71 -13.69 2.17
N GLU A 132 1.76 -13.73 1.25
CA GLU A 132 1.98 -14.28 -0.10
C GLU A 132 3.00 -13.42 -0.85
N LEU A 133 2.83 -12.10 -0.86
CA LEU A 133 3.75 -11.18 -1.50
C LEU A 133 5.15 -11.25 -0.86
N ALA A 134 5.22 -11.35 0.46
CA ALA A 134 6.50 -11.50 1.17
C ALA A 134 7.24 -12.80 0.79
N ARG A 135 6.50 -13.90 0.63
CA ARG A 135 7.08 -15.19 0.18
C ARG A 135 7.54 -15.13 -1.27
N VAL A 136 6.75 -14.51 -2.14
CA VAL A 136 7.10 -14.35 -3.57
C VAL A 136 8.40 -13.55 -3.71
N ALA A 137 8.57 -12.50 -2.92
CA ALA A 137 9.77 -11.66 -2.94
C ALA A 137 11.06 -12.42 -2.54
N GLN A 138 10.93 -13.53 -1.82
CA GLN A 138 12.07 -14.37 -1.41
C GLN A 138 12.47 -15.42 -2.45
N ARG A 139 11.66 -15.58 -3.49
CA ARG A 139 11.90 -16.57 -4.54
C ARG A 139 12.98 -16.10 -5.48
N GLY A 140 14.12 -16.37 -5.56
CA GLY A 140 15.17 -15.87 -6.43
C GLY A 140 14.94 -15.97 -7.95
N ASP A 141 13.82 -16.58 -8.38
CA ASP A 141 13.43 -16.77 -9.79
C ASP A 141 12.46 -15.71 -10.33
N LEU A 142 12.07 -14.74 -9.51
CA LEU A 142 11.13 -13.68 -9.87
C LEU A 142 11.71 -12.30 -9.56
N PRO A 143 11.35 -11.28 -10.36
CA PRO A 143 11.64 -9.89 -9.98
C PRO A 143 11.02 -9.57 -8.62
N ALA A 144 11.72 -8.77 -7.82
CA ALA A 144 11.28 -8.42 -6.49
C ALA A 144 11.54 -6.95 -6.16
N PRO A 145 10.76 -6.36 -5.24
CA PRO A 145 11.13 -5.09 -4.63
C PRO A 145 12.52 -5.16 -4.00
N ARG A 146 13.13 -4.03 -3.77
CA ARG A 146 14.43 -3.97 -3.06
C ARG A 146 14.37 -4.67 -1.71
N LYS A 147 13.26 -4.51 -0.99
CA LYS A 147 12.98 -5.15 0.29
C LYS A 147 11.46 -5.19 0.50
N VAL A 148 10.99 -6.21 1.17
CA VAL A 148 9.60 -6.28 1.66
C VAL A 148 9.64 -6.22 3.18
N ILE A 149 8.92 -5.28 3.77
CA ILE A 149 8.82 -5.08 5.21
C ILE A 149 7.37 -5.06 5.66
N ARG A 150 7.14 -5.37 6.93
CA ARG A 150 5.85 -5.29 7.61
C ARG A 150 5.83 -4.11 8.57
N TRP A 151 4.65 -3.79 9.07
CA TRP A 151 4.48 -2.74 10.06
C TRP A 151 5.33 -2.97 11.32
N ASN A 152 5.43 -4.19 11.80
CA ASN A 152 6.28 -4.52 12.95
C ASN A 152 7.75 -4.19 12.74
N ASP A 153 8.25 -4.31 11.52
CA ASP A 153 9.62 -3.91 11.18
C ASP A 153 9.77 -2.39 11.28
N VAL A 154 8.79 -1.63 10.80
CA VAL A 154 8.75 -0.17 10.93
C VAL A 154 8.73 0.25 12.39
N VAL A 155 7.88 -0.36 13.21
CA VAL A 155 7.80 -0.10 14.65
C VAL A 155 9.16 -0.34 15.31
N GLY A 156 9.80 -1.45 15.01
CA GLY A 156 11.12 -1.81 15.54
C GLY A 156 12.21 -0.81 15.15
N GLU A 157 12.20 -0.34 13.90
CA GLU A 157 13.17 0.64 13.41
C GLU A 157 12.98 2.03 14.02
N ILE A 158 11.74 2.50 14.10
CA ILE A 158 11.43 3.85 14.59
C ILE A 158 11.63 3.95 16.11
N ARG A 159 11.34 2.90 16.88
CA ARG A 159 11.54 2.88 18.34
C ARG A 159 12.99 2.77 18.77
N ARG A 160 13.90 2.37 17.90
CA ARG A 160 15.35 2.28 18.18
C ARG A 160 16.10 3.61 18.02
N VAL A 161 15.45 4.60 17.44
CA VAL A 161 15.95 5.96 17.24
C VAL A 161 15.33 6.92 18.26
#